data_51dde63d4517dbf7b52ac03572a39433
#
_entry.id   51dde63d4517dbf7b52ac03572a39433
#
_cell.length_a   1.000
_cell.length_b   1.000
_cell.length_c   1.000
_cell.angle_alpha   90.00
_cell.angle_beta   90.00
_cell.angle_gamma   90.00
#
_symmetry.space_group_name_H-M   'P 1'
#
loop_
_entity.id
_entity.type
_entity.pdbx_description
1 polymer ?
#
loop_
_entity_poly.entity_id
_entity_poly.type
_entity_poly.pdbx_seq_one_letter_code
_entity_poly.pdbx_strand_id
1 'polypeptide(L)'
;MGPIYTLADFLDMLRRRMGLVSAVLIVGVIGSVRWALSVPHVYESSEVIQIEQPVVSDELARSTVESSAARRLQLIEQQLMARSNLVKMIEEFGLYDDLPALRPSEQVDLLRQSISITGVAAAREGFADDGAISVLTITATMGDPEKAQRVAHTLAEMTRSLATSQRLEQTRETLAFFQQQEDSLLAKIAELDAELSQYRRANDLSIEGSLEFRRTELTSLNDAILALDREIITNQLARQNIDRSGNTRAATVQREEEALDREMTSLSKQRQLLQDRRSSLSASIEKTPEVERTLAEFDRRMTQLQDQLELVAARRNEAAVAVSLESNERGETFTTLEEAQLPDYPISMSRKLRVAMGSVAAGLLALGLAFIMELRRPVIRTAAQMQRETGLLPVVSIPDTATKHKSGKGSQGWKDQTKASLQGRQARLERSLNIEQQ
;
A
#
# COMPACT_ATOMS: atom_id res chain seq x y z
N MET A 1 45.43 3.49 46.31
CA MET A 1 44.09 3.65 45.71
C MET A 1 43.20 2.61 46.33
N GLY A 2 42.29 3.00 47.22
CA GLY A 2 41.37 2.06 47.88
C GLY A 2 40.15 1.77 46.99
N PRO A 3 40.12 0.69 46.23
CA PRO A 3 38.93 0.31 45.49
C PRO A 3 37.81 -0.08 46.47
N ILE A 4 36.60 0.26 46.11
CA ILE A 4 35.38 -0.13 46.83
C ILE A 4 35.21 -1.65 46.64
N TYR A 5 35.51 -2.43 47.67
CA TYR A 5 35.45 -3.90 47.62
C TYR A 5 34.19 -4.49 48.24
N THR A 6 33.53 -3.71 49.12
CA THR A 6 32.35 -4.21 49.84
C THR A 6 31.16 -3.30 49.67
N LEU A 7 29.92 -3.87 49.79
CA LEU A 7 28.67 -3.12 49.80
C LEU A 7 28.67 -2.02 50.91
N ALA A 8 29.33 -2.26 52.01
CA ALA A 8 29.48 -1.31 53.09
C ALA A 8 30.31 -0.07 52.66
N ASP A 9 31.40 -0.27 51.93
CA ASP A 9 32.22 0.81 51.39
C ASP A 9 31.43 1.68 50.37
N PHE A 10 30.61 1.04 49.57
CA PHE A 10 29.72 1.72 48.62
C PHE A 10 28.66 2.57 49.32
N LEU A 11 27.99 2.03 50.32
CA LEU A 11 27.02 2.77 51.13
C LEU A 11 27.62 3.93 51.88
N ASP A 12 28.83 3.78 52.38
CA ASP A 12 29.55 4.84 53.06
C ASP A 12 30.01 5.93 52.08
N MET A 13 30.41 5.58 50.87
CA MET A 13 30.67 6.55 49.79
C MET A 13 29.39 7.33 49.47
N LEU A 14 28.28 6.66 49.33
CA LEU A 14 26.97 7.28 49.02
C LEU A 14 26.54 8.26 50.12
N ARG A 15 26.64 7.87 51.40
CA ARG A 15 26.35 8.75 52.55
C ARG A 15 27.22 10.00 52.57
N ARG A 16 28.50 9.87 52.24
CA ARG A 16 29.47 10.99 52.26
C ARG A 16 29.22 11.98 51.11
N ARG A 17 28.82 11.47 49.94
CA ARG A 17 28.55 12.26 48.74
C ARG A 17 27.09 12.52 48.51
N MET A 18 26.24 12.35 49.57
CA MET A 18 24.79 12.45 49.46
C MET A 18 24.31 13.80 48.88
N GLY A 19 25.01 14.91 49.23
CA GLY A 19 24.72 16.23 48.66
C GLY A 19 24.99 16.32 47.16
N LEU A 20 26.09 15.71 46.70
CA LEU A 20 26.42 15.68 45.25
C LEU A 20 25.47 14.75 44.50
N VAL A 21 25.23 13.54 45.02
CA VAL A 21 24.31 12.55 44.42
C VAL A 21 22.91 13.12 44.34
N SER A 22 22.40 13.72 45.42
CA SER A 22 21.08 14.34 45.43
C SER A 22 20.98 15.52 44.46
N ALA A 23 21.98 16.38 44.40
CA ALA A 23 22.00 17.51 43.48
C ALA A 23 21.95 17.05 42.01
N VAL A 24 22.81 16.09 41.63
CA VAL A 24 22.84 15.54 40.26
C VAL A 24 21.55 14.82 39.94
N LEU A 25 21.01 14.05 40.89
CA LEU A 25 19.76 13.34 40.72
C LEU A 25 18.57 14.31 40.52
N ILE A 26 18.48 15.35 41.35
CA ILE A 26 17.43 16.38 41.22
C ILE A 26 17.53 17.09 39.87
N VAL A 27 18.70 17.54 39.46
CA VAL A 27 18.93 18.21 38.18
C VAL A 27 18.62 17.25 37.03
N GLY A 28 19.03 15.99 37.13
CA GLY A 28 18.76 14.97 36.13
C GLY A 28 17.27 14.63 36.00
N VAL A 29 16.55 14.53 37.11
CA VAL A 29 15.07 14.31 37.11
C VAL A 29 14.36 15.52 36.53
N ILE A 30 14.72 16.74 36.89
CA ILE A 30 14.16 17.97 36.32
C ILE A 30 14.42 18.00 34.82
N GLY A 31 15.64 17.72 34.37
CA GLY A 31 16.00 17.60 32.97
C GLY A 31 15.19 16.53 32.22
N SER A 32 15.02 15.37 32.84
CA SER A 32 14.20 14.27 32.32
C SER A 32 12.73 14.63 32.18
N VAL A 33 12.14 15.29 33.16
CA VAL A 33 10.75 15.78 33.10
C VAL A 33 10.61 16.81 32.00
N ARG A 34 11.52 17.77 31.91
CA ARG A 34 11.47 18.79 30.85
C ARG A 34 11.63 18.17 29.46
N TRP A 35 12.55 17.22 29.31
CA TRP A 35 12.69 16.48 28.04
C TRP A 35 11.43 15.68 27.70
N ALA A 36 10.83 14.98 28.67
CA ALA A 36 9.60 14.22 28.46
C ALA A 36 8.40 15.10 28.08
N LEU A 37 8.36 16.36 28.55
CA LEU A 37 7.34 17.33 28.22
C LEU A 37 7.59 18.01 26.86
N SER A 38 8.83 18.13 26.41
CA SER A 38 9.17 18.79 25.16
C SER A 38 8.96 17.88 23.92
N VAL A 39 8.93 16.56 24.10
CA VAL A 39 8.67 15.62 22.98
C VAL A 39 7.18 15.52 22.73
N PRO A 40 6.70 15.88 21.52
CA PRO A 40 5.29 15.80 21.16
C PRO A 40 4.80 14.35 21.17
N HIS A 41 3.52 14.16 21.36
CA HIS A 41 2.87 12.88 21.15
C HIS A 41 2.80 12.58 19.65
N VAL A 42 2.86 11.30 19.31
CA VAL A 42 2.74 10.83 17.94
C VAL A 42 1.61 9.82 17.91
N TYR A 43 0.70 10.02 16.99
CA TYR A 43 -0.47 9.18 16.76
C TYR A 43 -0.33 8.49 15.41
N GLU A 44 -0.82 7.28 15.35
CA GLU A 44 -0.82 6.46 14.13
C GLU A 44 -2.25 6.09 13.77
N SER A 45 -2.59 6.30 12.51
CA SER A 45 -3.82 5.79 11.93
C SER A 45 -3.49 4.98 10.69
N SER A 46 -4.16 3.86 10.52
CA SER A 46 -3.98 2.97 9.38
C SER A 46 -5.31 2.66 8.72
N GLU A 47 -5.28 2.58 7.40
CA GLU A 47 -6.37 2.05 6.59
C GLU A 47 -5.90 0.78 5.89
N VAL A 48 -6.74 -0.25 5.94
CA VAL A 48 -6.45 -1.55 5.34
C VAL A 48 -7.36 -1.76 4.15
N ILE A 49 -6.76 -1.95 2.98
CA ILE A 49 -7.44 -2.19 1.72
C ILE A 49 -7.19 -3.64 1.31
N GLN A 50 -8.24 -4.37 1.05
CA GLN A 50 -8.19 -5.69 0.44
C GLN A 50 -8.28 -5.55 -1.07
N ILE A 51 -7.43 -6.29 -1.77
CA ILE A 51 -7.42 -6.37 -3.23
C ILE A 51 -8.11 -7.69 -3.60
N GLU A 52 -9.33 -7.60 -4.11
CA GLU A 52 -10.09 -8.75 -4.57
C GLU A 52 -9.85 -8.98 -6.05
N GLN A 53 -9.50 -10.21 -6.39
CA GLN A 53 -9.32 -10.59 -7.80
C GLN A 53 -10.67 -10.63 -8.53
N PRO A 54 -10.70 -10.38 -9.84
CA PRO A 54 -11.92 -10.41 -10.62
C PRO A 54 -12.56 -11.79 -10.57
N VAL A 55 -13.88 -11.82 -10.49
CA VAL A 55 -14.70 -13.05 -10.42
C VAL A 55 -14.63 -13.87 -11.72
N VAL A 56 -14.16 -13.28 -12.82
CA VAL A 56 -14.04 -13.93 -14.13
C VAL A 56 -12.70 -14.61 -14.24
N SER A 57 -12.73 -15.93 -14.54
CA SER A 57 -11.54 -16.77 -14.63
C SER A 57 -10.43 -16.15 -15.50
N ASP A 58 -9.19 -16.25 -15.01
CA ASP A 58 -7.93 -15.78 -15.64
C ASP A 58 -7.75 -16.21 -17.11
N GLU A 59 -8.49 -17.21 -17.55
CA GLU A 59 -8.43 -17.74 -18.92
C GLU A 59 -9.00 -16.78 -19.97
N LEU A 60 -9.96 -15.92 -19.59
CA LEU A 60 -10.61 -14.92 -20.46
C LEU A 60 -9.98 -13.52 -20.31
N ALA A 61 -9.27 -13.28 -19.22
CA ALA A 61 -8.69 -11.97 -18.89
C ALA A 61 -7.17 -12.05 -18.63
N ARG A 62 -6.44 -12.95 -19.30
CA ARG A 62 -4.98 -12.96 -19.22
C ARG A 62 -4.43 -11.59 -19.61
N SER A 63 -4.18 -10.77 -18.62
CA SER A 63 -3.39 -9.56 -18.79
C SER A 63 -2.03 -9.96 -19.34
N THR A 64 -1.70 -9.51 -20.54
CA THR A 64 -0.40 -9.72 -21.20
C THR A 64 0.76 -9.07 -20.44
N VAL A 65 0.48 -8.42 -19.30
CA VAL A 65 1.46 -7.73 -18.47
C VAL A 65 1.42 -8.33 -17.06
N GLU A 66 2.08 -9.46 -16.87
CA GLU A 66 2.48 -9.95 -15.56
C GLU A 66 3.54 -9.04 -14.95
N SER A 67 3.14 -7.87 -14.46
CA SER A 67 3.99 -7.11 -13.57
C SER A 67 3.85 -7.72 -12.18
N SER A 68 4.98 -8.12 -11.57
CA SER A 68 4.97 -8.61 -10.19
C SER A 68 4.26 -7.60 -9.29
N ALA A 69 3.43 -8.08 -8.36
CA ALA A 69 2.70 -7.24 -7.41
C ALA A 69 3.61 -6.25 -6.66
N ALA A 70 4.85 -6.67 -6.37
CA ALA A 70 5.87 -5.81 -5.80
C ALA A 70 6.20 -4.58 -6.69
N ARG A 71 6.27 -4.75 -8.00
CA ARG A 71 6.51 -3.64 -8.93
C ARG A 71 5.32 -2.69 -8.99
N ARG A 72 4.09 -3.22 -8.98
CA ARG A 72 2.88 -2.39 -8.91
C ARG A 72 2.82 -1.57 -7.62
N LEU A 73 3.09 -2.20 -6.48
CA LEU A 73 3.15 -1.50 -5.20
C LEU A 73 4.18 -0.36 -5.23
N GLN A 74 5.38 -0.64 -5.73
CA GLN A 74 6.43 0.38 -5.83
C GLN A 74 6.01 1.57 -6.72
N LEU A 75 5.31 1.31 -7.83
CA LEU A 75 4.81 2.37 -8.70
C LEU A 75 3.72 3.20 -8.02
N ILE A 76 2.77 2.55 -7.34
CA ILE A 76 1.72 3.22 -6.57
C ILE A 76 2.35 4.07 -5.47
N GLU A 77 3.27 3.52 -4.69
CA GLU A 77 3.99 4.24 -3.65
C GLU A 77 4.71 5.46 -4.21
N GLN A 78 5.45 5.31 -5.31
CA GLN A 78 6.17 6.40 -5.96
C GLN A 78 5.22 7.51 -6.44
N GLN A 79 4.05 7.17 -6.97
CA GLN A 79 3.07 8.14 -7.45
C GLN A 79 2.35 8.85 -6.30
N LEU A 80 1.97 8.12 -5.25
CA LEU A 80 1.37 8.71 -4.05
C LEU A 80 2.33 9.68 -3.36
N MET A 81 3.61 9.28 -3.27
CA MET A 81 4.69 10.08 -2.67
C MET A 81 5.22 11.18 -3.60
N ALA A 82 4.58 11.40 -4.77
CA ALA A 82 4.95 12.49 -5.65
C ALA A 82 4.75 13.84 -4.95
N ARG A 83 5.72 14.75 -5.15
CA ARG A 83 5.72 16.07 -4.51
C ARG A 83 4.42 16.85 -4.70
N SER A 84 3.83 16.77 -5.89
CA SER A 84 2.56 17.46 -6.21
C SER A 84 1.40 17.03 -5.32
N ASN A 85 1.32 15.70 -5.02
CA ASN A 85 0.27 15.14 -4.20
C ASN A 85 0.47 15.49 -2.72
N LEU A 86 1.72 15.38 -2.25
CA LEU A 86 2.06 15.71 -0.87
C LEU A 86 1.89 17.21 -0.57
N VAL A 87 2.24 18.10 -1.50
CA VAL A 87 2.00 19.55 -1.35
C VAL A 87 0.51 19.85 -1.24
N LYS A 88 -0.32 19.30 -2.13
CA LYS A 88 -1.78 19.47 -2.05
C LYS A 88 -2.34 19.01 -0.70
N MET A 89 -1.87 17.87 -0.21
CA MET A 89 -2.31 17.32 1.08
C MET A 89 -1.87 18.19 2.25
N ILE A 90 -0.64 18.74 2.21
CA ILE A 90 -0.13 19.67 3.22
C ILE A 90 -1.01 20.93 3.27
N GLU A 91 -1.34 21.50 2.10
CA GLU A 91 -2.17 22.70 2.00
C GLU A 91 -3.63 22.43 2.41
N GLU A 92 -4.20 21.33 1.97
CA GLU A 92 -5.61 20.96 2.24
C GLU A 92 -5.88 20.68 3.72
N PHE A 93 -4.96 20.00 4.39
CA PHE A 93 -5.14 19.62 5.81
C PHE A 93 -4.41 20.55 6.79
N GLY A 94 -3.74 21.60 6.29
CA GLY A 94 -2.98 22.51 7.12
C GLY A 94 -1.91 21.77 7.93
N LEU A 95 -1.18 20.86 7.26
CA LEU A 95 -0.14 20.09 7.92
C LEU A 95 1.07 20.98 8.17
N TYR A 96 1.65 20.87 9.37
CA TYR A 96 2.84 21.64 9.76
C TYR A 96 2.67 23.16 9.84
N ASP A 97 1.42 23.69 9.93
CA ASP A 97 1.15 25.11 10.16
C ASP A 97 1.79 25.60 11.48
N ASP A 98 1.93 24.70 12.44
CA ASP A 98 2.61 24.96 13.73
C ASP A 98 4.13 25.21 13.60
N LEU A 99 4.69 24.92 12.41
CA LEU A 99 6.12 24.99 12.13
C LEU A 99 6.44 25.95 10.97
N PRO A 100 6.16 27.27 11.12
CA PRO A 100 6.32 28.25 10.04
C PRO A 100 7.75 28.44 9.56
N ALA A 101 8.72 27.93 10.28
CA ALA A 101 10.14 27.97 9.90
C ALA A 101 10.55 26.92 8.86
N LEU A 102 9.70 25.91 8.60
CA LEU A 102 9.98 24.85 7.65
C LEU A 102 9.72 25.30 6.21
N ARG A 103 10.66 24.99 5.33
CA ARG A 103 10.50 25.21 3.91
C ARG A 103 9.52 24.17 3.33
N PRO A 104 8.80 24.48 2.23
CA PRO A 104 7.88 23.53 1.62
C PRO A 104 8.51 22.19 1.22
N SER A 105 9.80 22.16 0.89
CA SER A 105 10.54 20.93 0.61
C SER A 105 10.74 20.08 1.87
N GLU A 106 11.03 20.72 3.00
CA GLU A 106 11.22 20.03 4.28
C GLU A 106 9.90 19.48 4.82
N GLN A 107 8.80 20.19 4.63
CA GLN A 107 7.45 19.72 4.98
C GLN A 107 7.09 18.45 4.17
N VAL A 108 7.38 18.45 2.86
CA VAL A 108 7.16 17.28 1.99
C VAL A 108 8.00 16.09 2.45
N ASP A 109 9.27 16.31 2.81
CA ASP A 109 10.13 15.21 3.27
C ASP A 109 9.70 14.67 4.63
N LEU A 110 9.23 15.53 5.53
CA LEU A 110 8.63 15.10 6.79
C LEU A 110 7.35 14.29 6.57
N LEU A 111 6.46 14.75 5.70
CA LEU A 111 5.24 14.02 5.37
C LEU A 111 5.57 12.65 4.76
N ARG A 112 6.54 12.59 3.84
CA ARG A 112 6.99 11.34 3.23
C ARG A 112 7.52 10.35 4.27
N GLN A 113 8.26 10.81 5.27
CA GLN A 113 8.78 9.98 6.35
C GLN A 113 7.68 9.52 7.33
N SER A 114 6.60 10.25 7.41
CA SER A 114 5.48 9.94 8.31
C SER A 114 4.46 8.98 7.71
N ILE A 115 4.58 8.66 6.43
CA ILE A 115 3.70 7.74 5.71
C ILE A 115 4.44 6.42 5.47
N SER A 116 3.76 5.31 5.70
CA SER A 116 4.25 3.97 5.40
C SER A 116 3.18 3.19 4.66
N ILE A 117 3.58 2.54 3.56
CA ILE A 117 2.71 1.69 2.75
C ILE A 117 3.30 0.29 2.77
N THR A 118 2.54 -0.67 3.27
CA THR A 118 2.96 -2.06 3.38
C THR A 118 1.96 -2.99 2.70
N GLY A 119 2.46 -3.91 1.88
CA GLY A 119 1.64 -4.91 1.22
C GLY A 119 1.91 -6.30 1.78
N VAL A 120 0.86 -7.08 1.99
CA VAL A 120 0.95 -8.49 2.37
C VAL A 120 0.56 -9.35 1.18
N ALA A 121 1.48 -10.24 0.76
CA ALA A 121 1.22 -11.19 -0.30
C ALA A 121 0.19 -12.25 0.13
N ALA A 122 -0.66 -12.67 -0.80
CA ALA A 122 -1.57 -13.78 -0.57
C ALA A 122 -0.76 -15.08 -0.44
N ALA A 123 -0.88 -15.75 0.69
CA ALA A 123 -0.39 -17.12 0.84
C ALA A 123 -1.37 -18.06 0.12
N ARG A 124 -1.02 -18.52 -1.09
CA ARG A 124 -1.74 -19.61 -1.75
C ARG A 124 -1.16 -20.95 -1.30
N GLU A 125 -1.99 -21.83 -0.77
CA GLU A 125 -1.61 -23.21 -0.53
C GLU A 125 -1.36 -23.92 -1.87
N GLY A 126 -0.11 -24.25 -2.14
CA GLY A 126 0.31 -25.10 -3.24
C GLY A 126 0.72 -24.38 -4.53
N PHE A 127 2.04 -24.38 -4.79
CA PHE A 127 2.73 -24.07 -6.03
C PHE A 127 2.65 -22.62 -6.58
N ALA A 128 3.84 -22.01 -6.56
CA ALA A 128 4.20 -20.70 -7.10
C ALA A 128 3.48 -19.53 -6.41
N ASP A 129 4.22 -18.87 -5.54
CA ASP A 129 3.96 -17.50 -5.11
C ASP A 129 3.94 -16.61 -6.36
N ASP A 130 2.76 -16.31 -6.86
CA ASP A 130 2.57 -15.38 -7.99
C ASP A 130 2.81 -13.93 -7.56
N GLY A 131 3.20 -13.73 -6.29
CA GLY A 131 3.53 -12.42 -5.73
C GLY A 131 2.33 -11.46 -5.69
N ALA A 132 1.10 -11.96 -5.78
CA ALA A 132 -0.09 -11.13 -5.71
C ALA A 132 -0.25 -10.55 -4.31
N ILE A 133 -0.36 -9.23 -4.19
CA ILE A 133 -0.70 -8.56 -2.93
C ILE A 133 -2.19 -8.70 -2.72
N SER A 134 -2.60 -9.26 -1.57
CA SER A 134 -4.01 -9.38 -1.20
C SER A 134 -4.47 -8.30 -0.25
N VAL A 135 -3.56 -7.72 0.52
CA VAL A 135 -3.87 -6.67 1.50
C VAL A 135 -2.82 -5.57 1.44
N LEU A 136 -3.28 -4.33 1.39
CA LEU A 136 -2.47 -3.13 1.44
C LEU A 136 -2.81 -2.34 2.69
N THR A 137 -1.83 -2.08 3.53
CA THR A 137 -1.98 -1.23 4.72
C THR A 137 -1.28 0.09 4.50
N ILE A 138 -2.03 1.18 4.61
CA ILE A 138 -1.54 2.55 4.51
C ILE A 138 -1.58 3.16 5.89
N THR A 139 -0.44 3.55 6.40
CA THR A 139 -0.26 4.07 7.75
C THR A 139 0.25 5.50 7.70
N ALA A 140 -0.39 6.40 8.44
CA ALA A 140 0.06 7.77 8.64
C ALA A 140 0.34 8.04 10.10
N THR A 141 1.49 8.66 10.36
CA THR A 141 2.01 8.95 11.70
C THR A 141 2.14 10.45 11.91
N MET A 142 1.30 11.07 12.74
CA MET A 142 1.21 12.53 12.92
C MET A 142 1.20 12.93 14.38
N GLY A 143 1.46 14.23 14.63
CA GLY A 143 1.33 14.82 15.97
C GLY A 143 -0.12 15.03 16.45
N ASP A 144 -1.06 15.04 15.50
CA ASP A 144 -2.48 15.24 15.73
C ASP A 144 -3.26 14.00 15.25
N PRO A 145 -4.13 13.42 16.09
CA PRO A 145 -4.88 12.22 15.75
C PRO A 145 -5.84 12.42 14.58
N GLU A 146 -6.50 13.58 14.47
CA GLU A 146 -7.40 13.87 13.36
C GLU A 146 -6.64 14.03 12.02
N LYS A 147 -5.45 14.63 12.08
CA LYS A 147 -4.60 14.76 10.88
C LYS A 147 -4.07 13.40 10.44
N ALA A 148 -3.69 12.51 11.38
CA ALA A 148 -3.26 11.14 11.09
C ALA A 148 -4.36 10.36 10.36
N GLN A 149 -5.58 10.39 10.88
CA GLN A 149 -6.73 9.73 10.29
C GLN A 149 -7.03 10.25 8.88
N ARG A 150 -7.13 11.57 8.72
CA ARG A 150 -7.44 12.19 7.41
C ARG A 150 -6.39 11.89 6.36
N VAL A 151 -5.11 11.95 6.72
CA VAL A 151 -4.02 11.63 5.79
C VAL A 151 -4.06 10.17 5.39
N ALA A 152 -4.24 9.23 6.33
CA ALA A 152 -4.35 7.80 6.02
C ALA A 152 -5.52 7.51 5.10
N HIS A 153 -6.71 8.06 5.41
CA HIS A 153 -7.93 7.89 4.62
C HIS A 153 -7.80 8.47 3.21
N THR A 154 -7.29 9.70 3.09
CA THR A 154 -7.12 10.33 1.77
C THR A 154 -6.09 9.58 0.91
N LEU A 155 -5.01 9.10 1.51
CA LEU A 155 -4.04 8.26 0.79
C LEU A 155 -4.67 6.95 0.31
N ALA A 156 -5.53 6.34 1.12
CA ALA A 156 -6.26 5.13 0.76
C ALA A 156 -7.22 5.38 -0.40
N GLU A 157 -7.97 6.49 -0.38
CA GLU A 157 -8.83 6.90 -1.50
C GLU A 157 -8.04 7.21 -2.76
N MET A 158 -6.92 7.94 -2.64
CA MET A 158 -6.02 8.21 -3.77
C MET A 158 -5.45 6.92 -4.33
N THR A 159 -5.10 5.96 -3.49
CA THR A 159 -4.61 4.63 -3.92
C THR A 159 -5.66 3.91 -4.74
N ARG A 160 -6.90 3.85 -4.27
CA ARG A 160 -8.02 3.22 -4.98
C ARG A 160 -8.28 3.89 -6.32
N SER A 161 -8.41 5.21 -6.32
CA SER A 161 -8.68 5.99 -7.55
C SER A 161 -7.55 5.86 -8.56
N LEU A 162 -6.30 5.89 -8.10
CA LEU A 162 -5.11 5.73 -8.95
C LEU A 162 -5.03 4.33 -9.55
N ALA A 163 -5.21 3.29 -8.73
CA ALA A 163 -5.18 1.91 -9.18
C ALA A 163 -6.26 1.63 -10.22
N THR A 164 -7.50 2.07 -9.97
CA THR A 164 -8.63 1.92 -10.90
C THR A 164 -8.39 2.70 -12.19
N SER A 165 -7.95 3.95 -12.11
CA SER A 165 -7.71 4.78 -13.30
C SER A 165 -6.56 4.25 -14.16
N GLN A 166 -5.46 3.82 -13.56
CA GLN A 166 -4.34 3.23 -14.29
C GLN A 166 -4.74 1.95 -15.01
N ARG A 167 -5.51 1.11 -14.35
CA ARG A 167 -5.96 -0.15 -14.93
C ARG A 167 -6.93 0.07 -16.08
N LEU A 168 -7.87 0.99 -15.92
CA LEU A 168 -8.78 1.38 -16.98
C LEU A 168 -8.04 1.97 -18.19
N GLU A 169 -7.02 2.79 -17.96
CA GLU A 169 -6.20 3.35 -19.03
C GLU A 169 -5.40 2.25 -19.74
N GLN A 170 -4.75 1.37 -19.00
CA GLN A 170 -3.99 0.25 -19.57
C GLN A 170 -4.87 -0.68 -20.41
N THR A 171 -6.09 -0.99 -19.94
CA THR A 171 -7.01 -1.83 -20.71
C THR A 171 -7.52 -1.12 -21.96
N ARG A 172 -7.76 0.21 -21.90
CA ARG A 172 -8.11 1.03 -23.07
C ARG A 172 -6.99 1.10 -24.10
N GLU A 173 -5.74 1.30 -23.66
CA GLU A 173 -4.57 1.28 -24.54
C GLU A 173 -4.41 -0.09 -25.22
N THR A 174 -4.62 -1.17 -24.48
CA THR A 174 -4.59 -2.53 -25.03
C THR A 174 -5.69 -2.74 -26.09
N LEU A 175 -6.90 -2.27 -25.82
CA LEU A 175 -7.99 -2.33 -26.79
C LEU A 175 -7.68 -1.51 -28.04
N ALA A 176 -7.19 -0.29 -27.89
CA ALA A 176 -6.82 0.59 -28.99
C ALA A 176 -5.69 -0.03 -29.85
N PHE A 177 -4.71 -0.68 -29.20
CA PHE A 177 -3.66 -1.40 -29.91
C PHE A 177 -4.22 -2.51 -30.81
N PHE A 178 -5.11 -3.37 -30.28
CA PHE A 178 -5.67 -4.45 -31.08
C PHE A 178 -6.63 -3.94 -32.15
N GLN A 179 -7.36 -2.84 -31.90
CA GLN A 179 -8.15 -2.18 -32.93
C GLN A 179 -7.27 -1.69 -34.10
N GLN A 180 -6.16 -1.04 -33.79
CA GLN A 180 -5.22 -0.58 -34.80
C GLN A 180 -4.58 -1.75 -35.58
N GLN A 181 -4.29 -2.87 -34.90
CA GLN A 181 -3.78 -4.07 -35.56
C GLN A 181 -4.81 -4.68 -36.51
N GLU A 182 -6.07 -4.75 -36.08
CA GLU A 182 -7.18 -5.22 -36.91
C GLU A 182 -7.33 -4.35 -38.15
N ASP A 183 -7.39 -3.03 -38.01
CA ASP A 183 -7.48 -2.10 -39.13
C ASP A 183 -6.28 -2.24 -40.11
N SER A 184 -5.09 -2.44 -39.57
CA SER A 184 -3.88 -2.69 -40.38
C SER A 184 -3.98 -3.99 -41.18
N LEU A 185 -4.50 -5.07 -40.58
CA LEU A 185 -4.69 -6.34 -41.27
C LEU A 185 -5.77 -6.25 -42.35
N LEU A 186 -6.88 -5.56 -42.06
CA LEU A 186 -7.93 -5.29 -43.04
C LEU A 186 -7.39 -4.50 -44.26
N ALA A 187 -6.55 -3.47 -44.00
CA ALA A 187 -5.91 -2.71 -45.05
C ALA A 187 -4.97 -3.60 -45.91
N LYS A 188 -4.17 -4.48 -45.29
CA LYS A 188 -3.30 -5.42 -45.99
C LYS A 188 -4.08 -6.44 -46.81
N ILE A 189 -5.21 -6.92 -46.31
CA ILE A 189 -6.13 -7.81 -47.04
C ILE A 189 -6.67 -7.10 -48.28
N ALA A 190 -7.13 -5.85 -48.11
CA ALA A 190 -7.62 -5.04 -49.20
C ALA A 190 -6.54 -4.75 -50.28
N GLU A 191 -5.30 -4.46 -49.82
CA GLU A 191 -4.15 -4.26 -50.71
C GLU A 191 -3.85 -5.55 -51.47
N LEU A 192 -3.74 -6.70 -50.79
CA LEU A 192 -3.47 -7.99 -51.42
C LEU A 192 -4.58 -8.38 -52.42
N ASP A 193 -5.83 -8.07 -52.14
CA ASP A 193 -6.95 -8.31 -53.08
C ASP A 193 -6.85 -7.41 -54.31
N ALA A 194 -6.45 -6.15 -54.13
CA ALA A 194 -6.15 -5.23 -55.25
C ALA A 194 -5.00 -5.71 -56.08
N GLU A 195 -3.89 -6.18 -55.49
CA GLU A 195 -2.74 -6.78 -56.17
C GLU A 195 -3.15 -8.03 -56.96
N LEU A 196 -3.93 -8.92 -56.33
CA LEU A 196 -4.46 -10.11 -56.95
C LEU A 196 -5.32 -9.77 -58.20
N SER A 197 -6.14 -8.75 -58.05
CA SER A 197 -7.01 -8.26 -59.15
C SER A 197 -6.20 -7.67 -60.29
N GLN A 198 -5.09 -6.95 -59.97
CA GLN A 198 -4.17 -6.41 -60.96
C GLN A 198 -3.38 -7.53 -61.69
N TYR A 199 -2.87 -8.50 -60.91
CA TYR A 199 -2.16 -9.66 -61.48
C TYR A 199 -3.00 -10.44 -62.47
N ARG A 200 -4.29 -10.68 -62.11
CA ARG A 200 -5.26 -11.35 -63.00
C ARG A 200 -5.50 -10.60 -64.31
N ARG A 201 -5.61 -9.26 -64.24
CA ARG A 201 -5.74 -8.40 -65.44
C ARG A 201 -4.51 -8.40 -66.31
N ALA A 202 -3.30 -8.35 -65.71
CA ALA A 202 -2.07 -8.27 -66.43
C ALA A 202 -1.69 -9.56 -67.19
N ASN A 203 -2.13 -10.71 -66.67
CA ASN A 203 -1.81 -12.02 -67.26
C ASN A 203 -2.87 -12.52 -68.25
N ASP A 204 -3.74 -11.62 -68.70
CA ASP A 204 -4.77 -11.90 -69.73
C ASP A 204 -5.41 -13.30 -69.57
N LEU A 205 -5.84 -13.57 -68.36
CA LEU A 205 -6.50 -14.84 -68.02
C LEU A 205 -7.88 -14.93 -68.65
N SER A 206 -8.12 -14.19 -69.72
CA SER A 206 -9.35 -14.19 -70.51
C SER A 206 -9.38 -15.36 -71.45
N ILE A 207 -10.07 -16.38 -71.02
CA ILE A 207 -10.70 -17.30 -71.95
C ILE A 207 -12.19 -16.98 -71.87
N GLU A 208 -12.66 -16.41 -72.96
CA GLU A 208 -14.05 -16.12 -73.34
C GLU A 208 -15.10 -16.19 -72.25
N GLY A 209 -15.51 -15.05 -71.73
CA GLY A 209 -16.73 -14.81 -70.92
C GLY A 209 -16.85 -15.50 -69.56
N SER A 210 -16.31 -16.67 -69.39
CA SER A 210 -16.43 -17.43 -68.14
C SER A 210 -15.39 -17.05 -67.07
N LEU A 211 -14.26 -16.54 -67.50
CA LEU A 211 -13.17 -16.23 -66.56
C LEU A 211 -13.41 -14.91 -65.83
N GLU A 212 -14.00 -13.93 -66.50
CA GLU A 212 -14.34 -12.65 -65.89
C GLU A 212 -15.45 -12.75 -64.86
N PHE A 213 -16.43 -13.60 -65.18
CA PHE A 213 -17.49 -13.96 -64.20
C PHE A 213 -16.90 -14.67 -62.97
N ARG A 214 -16.00 -15.64 -63.18
CA ARG A 214 -15.34 -16.35 -62.08
C ARG A 214 -14.44 -15.44 -61.22
N ARG A 215 -13.85 -14.41 -61.84
CA ARG A 215 -13.03 -13.38 -61.13
C ARG A 215 -13.88 -12.53 -60.22
N THR A 216 -14.96 -12.03 -60.76
CA THR A 216 -15.93 -11.22 -59.99
C THR A 216 -16.56 -12.04 -58.87
N GLU A 217 -16.86 -13.31 -59.12
CA GLU A 217 -17.37 -14.24 -58.14
C GLU A 217 -16.35 -14.49 -57.01
N LEU A 218 -15.04 -14.66 -57.32
CA LEU A 218 -14.00 -14.83 -56.31
C LEU A 218 -13.83 -13.59 -55.43
N THR A 219 -13.85 -12.39 -55.98
CA THR A 219 -13.76 -11.15 -55.21
C THR A 219 -15.00 -11.00 -54.32
N SER A 220 -16.17 -11.24 -54.84
CA SER A 220 -17.43 -11.22 -54.08
C SER A 220 -17.44 -12.25 -52.94
N LEU A 221 -16.91 -13.45 -53.18
CA LEU A 221 -16.78 -14.48 -52.13
C LEU A 221 -15.82 -14.07 -51.02
N ASN A 222 -14.69 -13.43 -51.33
CA ASN A 222 -13.79 -12.93 -50.31
C ASN A 222 -14.42 -11.83 -49.46
N ASP A 223 -15.10 -10.87 -50.07
CA ASP A 223 -15.82 -9.81 -49.35
C ASP A 223 -16.94 -10.39 -48.46
N ALA A 224 -17.66 -11.40 -48.97
CA ALA A 224 -18.70 -12.07 -48.18
C ALA A 224 -18.11 -12.84 -46.97
N ILE A 225 -16.98 -13.51 -47.14
CA ILE A 225 -16.30 -14.19 -46.03
C ILE A 225 -15.86 -13.19 -44.96
N LEU A 226 -15.25 -12.05 -45.34
CA LEU A 226 -14.84 -10.99 -44.40
C LEU A 226 -16.05 -10.36 -43.68
N ALA A 227 -17.17 -10.19 -44.37
CA ALA A 227 -18.41 -9.70 -43.75
C ALA A 227 -18.92 -10.69 -42.70
N LEU A 228 -18.95 -12.00 -43.01
CA LEU A 228 -19.32 -13.05 -42.05
C LEU A 228 -18.37 -13.13 -40.86
N ASP A 229 -17.07 -12.99 -41.08
CA ASP A 229 -16.07 -12.98 -40.00
C ASP A 229 -16.37 -11.84 -39.02
N ARG A 230 -16.65 -10.62 -39.52
CA ARG A 230 -17.04 -9.48 -38.67
C ARG A 230 -18.31 -9.75 -37.88
N GLU A 231 -19.29 -10.37 -38.50
CA GLU A 231 -20.56 -10.68 -37.85
C GLU A 231 -20.42 -11.77 -36.78
N ILE A 232 -19.61 -12.81 -37.04
CA ILE A 232 -19.26 -13.84 -36.06
C ILE A 232 -18.56 -13.19 -34.83
N ILE A 233 -17.62 -12.29 -35.05
CA ILE A 233 -16.93 -11.57 -34.01
C ILE A 233 -17.88 -10.72 -33.16
N THR A 234 -18.82 -10.02 -33.82
CA THR A 234 -19.81 -9.19 -33.13
C THR A 234 -20.74 -10.04 -32.25
N ASN A 235 -21.17 -11.19 -32.75
CA ASN A 235 -22.04 -12.12 -32.01
C ASN A 235 -21.31 -12.80 -30.85
N GLN A 236 -20.00 -13.09 -30.99
CA GLN A 236 -19.15 -13.55 -29.88
C GLN A 236 -19.10 -12.52 -28.76
N LEU A 237 -18.96 -11.24 -29.13
CA LEU A 237 -18.93 -10.14 -28.17
C LEU A 237 -20.27 -9.98 -27.44
N ALA A 238 -21.38 -10.05 -28.19
CA ALA A 238 -22.71 -9.99 -27.61
C ALA A 238 -22.96 -11.12 -26.62
N ARG A 239 -22.57 -12.36 -26.96
CA ARG A 239 -22.64 -13.51 -26.07
C ARG A 239 -21.89 -13.32 -24.77
N GLN A 240 -20.62 -12.83 -24.83
CA GLN A 240 -19.81 -12.56 -23.65
C GLN A 240 -20.39 -11.45 -22.76
N ASN A 241 -21.17 -10.52 -23.34
CA ASN A 241 -21.81 -9.44 -22.59
C ASN A 241 -23.12 -9.89 -21.91
N ILE A 242 -23.83 -10.90 -22.45
CA ILE A 242 -25.05 -11.44 -21.85
C ILE A 242 -24.77 -12.06 -20.48
N ASP A 243 -23.73 -12.84 -20.34
CA ASP A 243 -23.35 -13.54 -19.11
C ASP A 243 -23.11 -12.61 -17.91
N ARG A 244 -22.89 -11.32 -18.17
CA ARG A 244 -22.39 -10.35 -17.19
C ARG A 244 -23.42 -9.33 -16.72
N SER A 245 -24.56 -9.24 -17.36
CA SER A 245 -25.55 -8.21 -16.99
C SER A 245 -26.36 -8.52 -15.72
N GLY A 246 -26.17 -9.68 -15.09
CA GLY A 246 -26.58 -10.05 -13.71
C GLY A 246 -28.01 -9.77 -13.26
N ASN A 247 -28.80 -9.08 -14.08
CA ASN A 247 -30.12 -8.56 -13.74
C ASN A 247 -31.28 -9.25 -14.52
N THR A 248 -30.97 -10.24 -15.33
CA THR A 248 -31.93 -10.91 -16.17
C THR A 248 -32.23 -12.31 -15.66
N ARG A 249 -33.50 -12.76 -15.75
CA ARG A 249 -33.86 -14.13 -15.33
C ARG A 249 -33.05 -15.16 -16.12
N ALA A 250 -32.47 -16.15 -15.42
CA ALA A 250 -31.59 -17.19 -15.98
C ALA A 250 -32.19 -17.86 -17.26
N ALA A 251 -33.51 -18.07 -17.29
CA ALA A 251 -34.21 -18.62 -18.46
C ALA A 251 -34.24 -17.69 -19.69
N THR A 252 -34.06 -16.38 -19.50
CA THR A 252 -34.01 -15.41 -20.61
C THR A 252 -32.58 -15.36 -21.15
N VAL A 253 -31.61 -15.35 -20.29
CA VAL A 253 -30.17 -15.44 -20.61
C VAL A 253 -29.89 -16.70 -21.42
N GLN A 254 -30.37 -17.86 -20.94
CA GLN A 254 -30.18 -19.13 -21.64
C GLN A 254 -30.82 -19.16 -23.05
N ARG A 255 -31.99 -18.56 -23.21
CA ARG A 255 -32.65 -18.47 -24.55
C ARG A 255 -31.87 -17.56 -25.49
N GLU A 256 -31.33 -16.49 -24.98
CA GLU A 256 -30.52 -15.51 -25.72
C GLU A 256 -29.15 -16.09 -26.10
N GLU A 257 -28.51 -16.82 -25.19
CA GLU A 257 -27.32 -17.61 -25.48
C GLU A 257 -27.57 -18.68 -26.55
N GLU A 258 -28.65 -19.47 -26.41
CA GLU A 258 -29.03 -20.48 -27.41
C GLU A 258 -29.38 -19.88 -28.78
N ALA A 259 -29.92 -18.66 -28.80
CA ALA A 259 -30.19 -17.92 -30.02
C ALA A 259 -28.89 -17.50 -30.71
N LEU A 260 -27.97 -16.89 -29.95
CA LEU A 260 -26.68 -16.49 -30.47
C LEU A 260 -25.81 -17.69 -30.90
N ASP A 261 -25.82 -18.80 -30.15
CA ASP A 261 -25.11 -20.03 -30.53
C ASP A 261 -25.65 -20.63 -31.85
N ARG A 262 -26.96 -20.59 -32.06
CA ARG A 262 -27.56 -21.01 -33.35
C ARG A 262 -27.16 -20.10 -34.49
N GLU A 263 -27.14 -18.80 -34.25
CA GLU A 263 -26.74 -17.81 -35.24
C GLU A 263 -25.23 -17.95 -35.58
N MET A 264 -24.36 -18.06 -34.59
CA MET A 264 -22.93 -18.33 -34.79
C MET A 264 -22.65 -19.62 -35.53
N THR A 265 -23.43 -20.68 -35.25
CA THR A 265 -23.33 -21.97 -35.98
C THR A 265 -23.76 -21.79 -37.41
N SER A 266 -24.80 -21.00 -37.67
CA SER A 266 -25.28 -20.68 -39.03
C SER A 266 -24.23 -19.92 -39.82
N LEU A 267 -23.67 -18.83 -39.22
CA LEU A 267 -22.65 -17.99 -39.83
C LEU A 267 -21.36 -18.77 -40.12
N SER A 268 -20.93 -19.65 -39.20
CA SER A 268 -19.76 -20.50 -39.43
C SER A 268 -19.97 -21.52 -40.56
N LYS A 269 -21.21 -22.09 -40.70
CA LYS A 269 -21.53 -22.94 -41.83
C LYS A 269 -21.59 -22.18 -43.15
N GLN A 270 -22.15 -20.98 -43.16
CA GLN A 270 -22.15 -20.12 -44.35
C GLN A 270 -20.70 -19.75 -44.74
N ARG A 271 -19.89 -19.38 -43.79
CA ARG A 271 -18.47 -19.12 -44.00
C ARG A 271 -17.76 -20.32 -44.63
N GLN A 272 -17.99 -21.52 -44.09
CA GLN A 272 -17.37 -22.75 -44.61
C GLN A 272 -17.84 -23.03 -46.06
N LEU A 273 -19.12 -22.90 -46.37
CA LEU A 273 -19.66 -23.05 -47.73
C LEU A 273 -19.02 -22.08 -48.72
N LEU A 274 -18.84 -20.79 -48.32
CA LEU A 274 -18.18 -19.79 -49.16
C LEU A 274 -16.69 -20.10 -49.35
N GLN A 275 -16.03 -20.62 -48.35
CA GLN A 275 -14.62 -21.06 -48.44
C GLN A 275 -14.49 -22.27 -49.39
N ASP A 276 -15.39 -23.26 -49.29
CA ASP A 276 -15.38 -24.43 -50.18
C ASP A 276 -15.68 -24.02 -51.62
N ARG A 277 -16.65 -23.13 -51.86
CA ARG A 277 -16.98 -22.58 -53.19
C ARG A 277 -15.80 -21.83 -53.77
N ARG A 278 -15.12 -20.98 -52.98
CA ARG A 278 -13.90 -20.26 -53.38
C ARG A 278 -12.81 -21.22 -53.83
N SER A 279 -12.58 -22.30 -53.08
CA SER A 279 -11.56 -23.31 -53.43
C SER A 279 -11.92 -24.06 -54.75
N SER A 280 -13.19 -24.42 -54.93
CA SER A 280 -13.69 -25.08 -56.14
C SER A 280 -13.55 -24.18 -57.35
N LEU A 281 -13.88 -22.90 -57.21
CA LEU A 281 -13.79 -21.93 -58.31
C LEU A 281 -12.32 -21.67 -58.67
N SER A 282 -11.44 -21.57 -57.70
CA SER A 282 -10.00 -21.44 -57.92
C SER A 282 -9.42 -22.64 -58.66
N ALA A 283 -9.84 -23.86 -58.33
CA ALA A 283 -9.42 -25.10 -59.01
C ALA A 283 -9.91 -25.20 -60.48
N SER A 284 -11.05 -24.57 -60.79
CA SER A 284 -11.66 -24.65 -62.11
C SER A 284 -11.09 -23.70 -63.17
N ILE A 285 -10.18 -22.81 -62.78
CA ILE A 285 -9.52 -21.89 -63.67
C ILE A 285 -8.29 -22.58 -64.26
N GLU A 286 -8.33 -22.97 -65.51
CA GLU A 286 -7.26 -23.60 -66.24
C GLU A 286 -6.12 -22.59 -66.48
N LYS A 287 -4.89 -22.89 -66.00
CA LYS A 287 -3.80 -21.92 -65.91
C LYS A 287 -2.43 -22.54 -66.23
N THR A 288 -1.54 -21.71 -66.76
CA THR A 288 -0.12 -22.09 -66.89
C THR A 288 0.48 -22.34 -65.46
N PRO A 289 1.39 -23.29 -65.29
CA PRO A 289 1.97 -23.66 -64.01
C PRO A 289 2.57 -22.48 -63.21
N GLU A 290 3.01 -21.43 -63.88
CA GLU A 290 3.56 -20.22 -63.24
C GLU A 290 2.47 -19.34 -62.66
N VAL A 291 1.38 -19.17 -63.40
CA VAL A 291 0.20 -18.43 -62.96
C VAL A 291 -0.51 -19.14 -61.79
N GLU A 292 -0.62 -20.47 -61.84
CA GLU A 292 -1.13 -21.29 -60.76
C GLU A 292 -0.29 -21.16 -59.48
N ARG A 293 1.05 -21.17 -59.62
CA ARG A 293 1.95 -21.01 -58.49
C ARG A 293 1.76 -19.64 -57.84
N THR A 294 1.71 -18.57 -58.61
CA THR A 294 1.55 -17.20 -58.09
C THR A 294 0.17 -17.02 -57.46
N LEU A 295 -0.89 -17.56 -58.07
CA LEU A 295 -2.24 -17.49 -57.50
C LEU A 295 -2.35 -18.31 -56.19
N ALA A 296 -1.70 -19.49 -56.15
CA ALA A 296 -1.63 -20.26 -54.89
C ALA A 296 -0.79 -19.54 -53.82
N GLU A 297 0.15 -18.69 -54.21
CA GLU A 297 0.86 -17.80 -53.27
C GLU A 297 -0.07 -16.70 -52.72
N PHE A 298 -0.83 -16.05 -53.62
CA PHE A 298 -1.84 -15.05 -53.17
C PHE A 298 -2.88 -15.68 -52.25
N ASP A 299 -3.37 -16.86 -52.56
CA ASP A 299 -4.34 -17.57 -51.74
C ASP A 299 -3.78 -17.93 -50.37
N ARG A 300 -2.54 -18.44 -50.33
CA ARG A 300 -1.87 -18.70 -49.04
C ARG A 300 -1.66 -17.43 -48.21
N ARG A 301 -1.25 -16.32 -48.83
CA ARG A 301 -1.09 -15.04 -48.12
C ARG A 301 -2.43 -14.52 -47.64
N MET A 302 -3.51 -14.65 -48.42
CA MET A 302 -4.84 -14.26 -48.04
C MET A 302 -5.34 -15.05 -46.83
N THR A 303 -5.19 -16.38 -46.88
CA THR A 303 -5.54 -17.26 -45.74
C THR A 303 -4.74 -16.91 -44.50
N GLN A 304 -3.43 -16.70 -44.65
CA GLN A 304 -2.57 -16.30 -43.52
C GLN A 304 -2.98 -14.96 -42.88
N LEU A 305 -3.38 -13.97 -43.71
CA LEU A 305 -3.89 -12.69 -43.21
C LEU A 305 -5.25 -12.83 -42.55
N GLN A 306 -6.11 -13.70 -43.06
CA GLN A 306 -7.42 -14.00 -42.47
C GLN A 306 -7.25 -14.69 -41.09
N ASP A 307 -6.35 -15.67 -41.00
CA ASP A 307 -6.04 -16.35 -39.74
C ASP A 307 -5.49 -15.35 -38.69
N GLN A 308 -4.63 -14.45 -39.13
CA GLN A 308 -4.11 -13.38 -38.26
C GLN A 308 -5.22 -12.42 -37.84
N LEU A 309 -6.13 -12.06 -38.73
CA LEU A 309 -7.28 -11.21 -38.44
C LEU A 309 -8.19 -11.85 -37.39
N GLU A 310 -8.48 -13.14 -37.52
CA GLU A 310 -9.30 -13.89 -36.56
C GLU A 310 -8.65 -13.87 -35.18
N LEU A 311 -7.34 -14.13 -35.11
CA LEU A 311 -6.60 -14.08 -33.83
C LEU A 311 -6.63 -12.69 -33.21
N VAL A 312 -6.36 -11.63 -34.00
CA VAL A 312 -6.33 -10.26 -33.51
C VAL A 312 -7.73 -9.81 -33.08
N ALA A 313 -8.76 -10.18 -33.82
CA ALA A 313 -10.15 -9.89 -33.49
C ALA A 313 -10.59 -10.58 -32.19
N ALA A 314 -10.15 -11.82 -31.95
CA ALA A 314 -10.37 -12.50 -30.67
C ALA A 314 -9.71 -11.73 -29.52
N ARG A 315 -8.45 -11.30 -29.71
CA ARG A 315 -7.73 -10.49 -28.70
C ARG A 315 -8.37 -9.12 -28.46
N ARG A 316 -8.83 -8.46 -29.52
CA ARG A 316 -9.58 -7.21 -29.39
C ARG A 316 -10.86 -7.42 -28.56
N ASN A 317 -11.58 -8.52 -28.78
CA ASN A 317 -12.78 -8.85 -28.02
C ASN A 317 -12.45 -9.10 -26.54
N GLU A 318 -11.39 -9.84 -26.23
CA GLU A 318 -10.91 -10.03 -24.86
C GLU A 318 -10.60 -8.68 -24.21
N ALA A 319 -9.89 -7.79 -24.92
CA ALA A 319 -9.57 -6.45 -24.42
C ALA A 319 -10.83 -5.58 -24.23
N ALA A 320 -11.81 -5.66 -25.15
CA ALA A 320 -13.09 -4.94 -25.02
C ALA A 320 -13.90 -5.41 -23.80
N VAL A 321 -13.88 -6.71 -23.53
CA VAL A 321 -14.45 -7.28 -22.31
C VAL A 321 -13.74 -6.77 -21.07
N ALA A 322 -12.41 -6.74 -21.07
CA ALA A 322 -11.63 -6.21 -19.95
C ALA A 322 -11.98 -4.74 -19.67
N VAL A 323 -12.05 -3.87 -20.69
CA VAL A 323 -12.50 -2.47 -20.52
C VAL A 323 -13.92 -2.41 -19.96
N SER A 324 -14.84 -3.27 -20.43
CA SER A 324 -16.20 -3.32 -19.92
C SER A 324 -16.27 -3.75 -18.46
N LEU A 325 -15.44 -4.70 -18.05
CA LEU A 325 -15.34 -5.13 -16.64
C LEU A 325 -14.82 -4.03 -15.75
N GLU A 326 -13.72 -3.39 -16.15
CA GLU A 326 -13.13 -2.29 -15.38
C GLU A 326 -14.07 -1.09 -15.30
N SER A 327 -14.75 -0.72 -16.39
CA SER A 327 -15.67 0.42 -16.41
C SER A 327 -16.94 0.19 -15.56
N ASN A 328 -17.32 -1.06 -15.31
CA ASN A 328 -18.47 -1.43 -14.49
C ASN A 328 -18.07 -1.86 -13.06
N GLU A 329 -16.86 -1.57 -12.62
CA GLU A 329 -16.34 -1.93 -11.30
C GLU A 329 -16.44 -3.45 -10.99
N ARG A 330 -16.34 -4.28 -12.01
CA ARG A 330 -16.35 -5.75 -11.88
C ARG A 330 -14.98 -6.39 -12.12
N GLY A 331 -13.98 -5.54 -12.29
CA GLY A 331 -12.58 -5.95 -12.36
C GLY A 331 -12.01 -6.27 -10.98
N GLU A 332 -10.71 -6.07 -10.81
CA GLU A 332 -10.06 -6.14 -9.51
C GLU A 332 -10.58 -4.99 -8.64
N THR A 333 -11.21 -5.31 -7.51
CA THR A 333 -11.79 -4.31 -6.63
C THR A 333 -10.90 -4.06 -5.42
N PHE A 334 -10.77 -2.78 -5.07
CA PHE A 334 -10.06 -2.33 -3.89
C PHE A 334 -11.10 -2.04 -2.80
N THR A 335 -11.43 -3.04 -1.99
CA THR A 335 -12.40 -2.90 -0.91
C THR A 335 -11.72 -2.49 0.37
N THR A 336 -12.30 -1.53 1.11
CA THR A 336 -11.79 -1.16 2.42
C THR A 336 -12.16 -2.25 3.42
N LEU A 337 -11.16 -2.94 3.96
CA LEU A 337 -11.34 -3.94 5.01
C LEU A 337 -11.48 -3.27 6.37
N GLU A 338 -10.67 -2.23 6.63
CA GLU A 338 -10.68 -1.45 7.84
C GLU A 338 -10.44 0.02 7.50
N GLU A 339 -11.39 0.89 7.84
CA GLU A 339 -11.25 2.33 7.63
C GLU A 339 -10.27 2.94 8.63
N ALA A 340 -9.63 4.04 8.24
CA ALA A 340 -8.75 4.79 9.11
C ALA A 340 -9.52 5.31 10.33
N GLN A 341 -9.19 4.78 11.50
CA GLN A 341 -9.84 5.17 12.75
C GLN A 341 -9.09 6.32 13.44
N LEU A 342 -9.85 7.10 14.21
CA LEU A 342 -9.25 8.12 15.07
C LEU A 342 -8.50 7.43 16.21
N PRO A 343 -7.17 7.61 16.31
CA PRO A 343 -6.38 6.91 17.33
C PRO A 343 -6.66 7.47 18.74
N ASP A 344 -7.07 6.59 19.65
CA ASP A 344 -7.39 6.94 21.04
C ASP A 344 -6.16 7.16 21.91
N TYR A 345 -5.01 6.60 21.51
CA TYR A 345 -3.76 6.67 22.27
C TYR A 345 -2.54 6.91 21.37
N PRO A 346 -1.52 7.64 21.88
CA PRO A 346 -0.30 7.85 21.11
C PRO A 346 0.57 6.60 21.12
N ILE A 347 1.18 6.29 19.97
CA ILE A 347 2.18 5.22 19.84
C ILE A 347 3.53 5.58 20.45
N SER A 348 3.75 6.89 20.66
CA SER A 348 4.98 7.37 21.28
C SER A 348 5.07 6.90 22.72
N MET A 349 6.29 6.61 23.18
CA MET A 349 6.60 6.23 24.56
C MET A 349 5.90 7.14 25.56
N SER A 350 5.19 6.57 26.55
CA SER A 350 4.48 7.35 27.56
C SER A 350 5.44 8.30 28.30
N ARG A 351 4.97 9.51 28.62
CA ARG A 351 5.77 10.50 29.38
C ARG A 351 6.34 9.90 30.67
N LYS A 352 5.53 9.06 31.35
CA LYS A 352 5.95 8.36 32.59
C LYS A 352 7.17 7.46 32.36
N LEU A 353 7.19 6.71 31.26
CA LEU A 353 8.29 5.81 30.93
C LEU A 353 9.56 6.60 30.55
N ARG A 354 9.42 7.70 29.80
CA ARG A 354 10.56 8.59 29.47
C ARG A 354 11.17 9.20 30.72
N VAL A 355 10.34 9.71 31.66
CA VAL A 355 10.81 10.24 32.93
C VAL A 355 11.50 9.14 33.77
N ALA A 356 10.93 7.94 33.80
CA ALA A 356 11.56 6.82 34.51
C ALA A 356 12.92 6.46 33.93
N MET A 357 13.04 6.35 32.61
CA MET A 357 14.33 6.07 31.93
C MET A 357 15.35 7.18 32.19
N GLY A 358 14.93 8.45 32.04
CA GLY A 358 15.81 9.58 32.32
C GLY A 358 16.23 9.67 33.81
N SER A 359 15.34 9.32 34.74
CA SER A 359 15.65 9.26 36.17
C SER A 359 16.63 8.15 36.49
N VAL A 360 16.51 6.99 35.87
CA VAL A 360 17.50 5.89 36.01
C VAL A 360 18.86 6.31 35.45
N ALA A 361 18.88 6.93 34.28
CA ALA A 361 20.12 7.43 33.69
C ALA A 361 20.77 8.50 34.57
N ALA A 362 19.98 9.42 35.13
CA ALA A 362 20.46 10.43 36.10
C ALA A 362 21.03 9.78 37.38
N GLY A 363 20.38 8.71 37.86
CA GLY A 363 20.87 7.94 38.99
C GLY A 363 22.21 7.28 38.71
N LEU A 364 22.37 6.65 37.56
CA LEU A 364 23.65 6.05 37.14
C LEU A 364 24.75 7.10 36.98
N LEU A 365 24.44 8.27 36.39
CA LEU A 365 25.36 9.38 36.27
C LEU A 365 25.76 9.93 37.64
N ALA A 366 24.83 10.09 38.59
CA ALA A 366 25.11 10.55 39.94
C ALA A 366 26.03 9.59 40.67
N LEU A 367 25.79 8.29 40.55
CA LEU A 367 26.65 7.25 41.14
C LEU A 367 28.01 7.23 40.47
N GLY A 368 28.09 7.34 39.14
CA GLY A 368 29.36 7.40 38.40
C GLY A 368 30.19 8.62 38.80
N LEU A 369 29.58 9.81 38.90
CA LEU A 369 30.28 11.03 39.36
C LEU A 369 30.72 10.93 40.80
N ALA A 370 29.91 10.38 41.69
CA ALA A 370 30.27 10.14 43.08
C ALA A 370 31.50 9.19 43.19
N PHE A 371 31.50 8.13 42.38
CA PHE A 371 32.59 7.17 42.28
C PHE A 371 33.89 7.81 41.75
N ILE A 372 33.83 8.55 40.64
CA ILE A 372 35.00 9.26 40.08
C ILE A 372 35.54 10.26 41.07
N MET A 373 34.69 10.96 41.80
CA MET A 373 35.09 11.95 42.76
C MET A 373 35.69 11.32 44.05
N GLU A 374 35.28 10.08 44.38
CA GLU A 374 35.91 9.30 45.44
C GLU A 374 37.31 8.78 45.03
N LEU A 375 37.46 8.36 43.75
CA LEU A 375 38.76 7.97 43.20
C LEU A 375 39.76 9.13 43.17
N ARG A 376 39.31 10.37 42.93
CA ARG A 376 40.18 11.56 42.91
C ARG A 376 40.65 12.01 44.30
N ARG A 377 39.95 11.61 45.38
CA ARG A 377 40.32 11.95 46.77
C ARG A 377 40.31 10.70 47.65
N PRO A 378 41.30 9.82 47.49
CA PRO A 378 41.40 8.62 48.30
C PRO A 378 41.72 9.01 49.73
N VAL A 379 40.87 8.70 50.68
CA VAL A 379 41.07 8.94 52.09
C VAL A 379 40.93 7.62 52.83
N ILE A 380 41.98 7.19 53.48
CA ILE A 380 41.95 6.00 54.34
C ILE A 380 41.18 6.36 55.63
N ARG A 381 40.05 5.65 55.89
CA ARG A 381 39.15 6.03 57.01
C ARG A 381 38.83 4.91 57.98
N THR A 382 39.15 3.68 57.63
CA THR A 382 38.98 2.55 58.55
C THR A 382 40.31 1.86 58.87
N ALA A 383 40.38 1.31 60.03
CA ALA A 383 41.57 0.54 60.46
C ALA A 383 41.86 -0.62 59.48
N ALA A 384 40.82 -1.25 58.98
CA ALA A 384 40.93 -2.33 58.01
C ALA A 384 41.40 -1.84 56.59
N GLN A 385 41.07 -0.63 56.15
CA GLN A 385 41.59 0.01 54.94
C GLN A 385 43.08 0.37 55.12
N MET A 386 43.45 0.92 56.27
CA MET A 386 44.83 1.26 56.58
C MET A 386 45.72 0.02 56.56
N GLN A 387 45.27 -1.07 57.17
CA GLN A 387 46.00 -2.35 57.15
C GLN A 387 46.18 -2.93 55.76
N ARG A 388 45.16 -2.84 54.91
CA ARG A 388 45.22 -3.35 53.54
C ARG A 388 46.06 -2.55 52.57
N GLU A 389 46.10 -1.22 52.75
CA GLU A 389 46.81 -0.35 51.81
C GLU A 389 48.25 -0.02 52.27
N THR A 390 48.50 0.06 53.57
CA THR A 390 49.84 0.42 54.14
C THR A 390 50.56 -0.75 54.79
N GLY A 391 49.84 -1.87 55.02
CA GLY A 391 50.39 -3.00 55.77
C GLY A 391 50.56 -2.73 57.28
N LEU A 392 50.18 -1.55 57.73
CA LEU A 392 50.33 -1.15 59.13
C LEU A 392 49.07 -1.34 59.92
N LEU A 393 49.13 -2.03 61.07
CA LEU A 393 48.02 -2.19 61.98
C LEU A 393 47.91 -0.91 62.88
N PRO A 394 46.76 -0.21 62.84
CA PRO A 394 46.55 0.92 63.73
C PRO A 394 46.45 0.45 65.18
N VAL A 395 47.28 1.04 66.05
CA VAL A 395 47.41 0.66 67.49
C VAL A 395 46.23 1.20 68.30
N VAL A 396 45.65 2.32 67.89
CA VAL A 396 44.46 2.94 68.55
C VAL A 396 43.54 3.57 67.55
N SER A 397 42.22 3.31 67.64
CA SER A 397 41.17 3.98 66.89
C SER A 397 40.40 4.90 67.83
N ILE A 398 40.47 6.20 67.58
CA ILE A 398 39.73 7.20 68.36
C ILE A 398 38.39 7.43 67.63
N PRO A 399 37.23 7.08 68.18
CA PRO A 399 35.97 7.35 67.55
C PRO A 399 35.70 8.86 67.51
N ASP A 400 35.22 9.36 66.36
CA ASP A 400 34.81 10.75 66.25
C ASP A 400 33.50 10.94 67.03
N THR A 401 33.59 11.58 68.18
CA THR A 401 32.49 11.94 69.06
C THR A 401 31.91 13.30 68.66
N ALA A 402 31.55 13.45 67.40
CA ALA A 402 30.73 14.60 66.96
C ALA A 402 29.39 14.58 67.67
N THR A 403 29.33 15.33 68.77
CA THR A 403 28.10 15.62 69.52
C THR A 403 27.15 16.31 68.54
N LYS A 404 26.10 15.57 68.07
CA LYS A 404 24.97 16.19 67.45
C LYS A 404 24.33 17.19 68.40
N HIS A 405 24.70 18.46 68.23
CA HIS A 405 23.96 19.55 68.84
C HIS A 405 22.49 19.48 68.30
N LYS A 406 21.62 18.81 69.05
CA LYS A 406 20.19 18.91 68.86
C LYS A 406 19.78 20.34 69.20
N SER A 407 19.75 21.21 68.18
CA SER A 407 19.00 22.47 68.29
C SER A 407 17.53 22.12 68.50
N GLY A 408 17.19 21.96 69.78
CA GLY A 408 15.82 21.84 70.18
C GLY A 408 15.25 23.24 70.36
N LYS A 409 14.49 23.68 69.36
CA LYS A 409 13.43 24.68 69.54
C LYS A 409 12.47 24.62 68.33
N GLY A 410 11.21 24.28 68.64
CA GLY A 410 10.13 24.65 67.75
C GLY A 410 9.24 23.53 67.19
N SER A 411 8.80 22.58 68.02
CA SER A 411 7.78 21.62 67.54
C SER A 411 6.63 21.36 68.55
N GLN A 412 6.50 22.16 69.63
CA GLN A 412 5.35 22.00 70.49
C GLN A 412 4.16 22.95 70.22
N GLY A 413 4.36 24.03 69.46
CA GLY A 413 3.33 25.01 69.18
C GLY A 413 2.30 24.59 68.10
N TRP A 414 2.60 23.58 67.26
CA TRP A 414 1.73 23.27 66.10
C TRP A 414 0.78 22.09 66.35
N LYS A 415 1.02 21.25 67.34
CA LYS A 415 0.11 20.15 67.70
C LYS A 415 -1.09 20.60 68.55
N ASP A 416 -0.95 21.72 69.29
CA ASP A 416 -2.07 22.23 70.11
C ASP A 416 -3.05 23.12 69.32
N GLN A 417 -2.59 23.78 68.22
CA GLN A 417 -3.53 24.53 67.35
C GLN A 417 -4.41 23.64 66.46
N THR A 418 -3.92 22.47 66.08
CA THR A 418 -4.74 21.52 65.28
C THR A 418 -5.79 20.78 66.12
N LYS A 419 -5.52 20.55 67.43
CA LYS A 419 -6.54 19.96 68.32
C LYS A 419 -7.65 20.94 68.67
N ALA A 420 -7.34 22.22 68.86
CA ALA A 420 -8.37 23.24 69.16
C ALA A 420 -9.28 23.53 67.93
N SER A 421 -8.74 23.45 66.71
CA SER A 421 -9.54 23.69 65.48
C SER A 421 -10.45 22.51 65.11
N LEU A 422 -10.12 21.28 65.50
CA LEU A 422 -10.95 20.09 65.29
C LEU A 422 -12.11 20.00 66.28
N GLN A 423 -11.87 20.36 67.57
CA GLN A 423 -12.92 20.46 68.60
C GLN A 423 -13.94 21.56 68.33
N GLY A 424 -13.52 22.71 67.79
CA GLY A 424 -14.37 23.79 67.33
C GLY A 424 -15.26 23.45 66.10
N ARG A 425 -14.85 22.53 65.29
CA ARG A 425 -15.63 22.05 64.12
C ARG A 425 -16.69 21.00 64.52
N GLN A 426 -16.38 20.10 65.45
CA GLN A 426 -17.35 19.13 66.00
C GLN A 426 -18.46 19.80 66.74
N ALA A 427 -18.17 20.80 67.58
CA ALA A 427 -19.20 21.55 68.30
C ALA A 427 -20.11 22.41 67.40
N ARG A 428 -19.69 22.76 66.17
CA ARG A 428 -20.56 23.42 65.15
C ARG A 428 -21.48 22.45 64.43
N LEU A 429 -21.02 21.24 64.17
CA LEU A 429 -21.84 20.21 63.53
C LEU A 429 -22.90 19.66 64.39
N GLU A 430 -22.68 19.52 65.73
CA GLU A 430 -23.70 19.13 66.69
C GLU A 430 -24.79 20.21 66.94
N ARG A 431 -24.45 21.50 66.74
CA ARG A 431 -25.46 22.58 66.81
C ARG A 431 -26.33 22.67 65.56
N SER A 432 -25.82 22.30 64.38
CA SER A 432 -26.60 22.30 63.14
C SER A 432 -27.56 21.11 63.06
N LEU A 433 -27.26 19.99 63.73
CA LEU A 433 -28.10 18.80 63.74
C LEU A 433 -29.27 18.92 64.79
N ASN A 434 -29.10 19.79 65.77
CA ASN A 434 -30.17 20.02 66.82
C ASN A 434 -31.17 21.12 66.40
N ILE A 435 -30.99 21.82 65.29
CA ILE A 435 -31.91 22.84 64.77
C ILE A 435 -32.93 22.25 63.79
N GLU A 436 -32.66 21.04 63.26
CA GLU A 436 -33.56 20.36 62.31
C GLU A 436 -34.53 19.36 62.94
N GLN A 437 -34.62 19.33 64.26
CA GLN A 437 -35.60 18.50 65.04
C GLN A 437 -36.55 19.30 65.99
N GLN A 438 -36.83 20.57 65.67
CA GLN A 438 -37.95 21.27 66.31
C GLN A 438 -38.92 21.82 65.22
#